data_b3b2d55a95e905f2adce22d8bd0049a0
#
_entry.id   b3b2d55a95e905f2adce22d8bd0049a0
#
_cell.length_a   1.000
_cell.length_b   1.000
_cell.length_c   1.000
_cell.angle_alpha   90.00
_cell.angle_beta   90.00
_cell.angle_gamma   90.00
#
_symmetry.space_group_name_H-M   'P 1'
#
loop_
_entity.id
_entity.type
_entity.pdbx_description
1 polymer ?
#
loop_
_entity_poly.entity_id
_entity_poly.type
_entity_poly.pdbx_seq_one_letter_code
_entity_poly.pdbx_strand_id
1 'polypeptide(L)'
;MEYGNNNGGRDVVDAVITAAGRFRQMPDPHLIFRRIVGWLLLLLVVVGLMGSFYTVGTEEKGVVLRLGRFVGITGPGLQFKVPFGIDSVYLVQTERVMKEEFGFRTSGFSGRSTYSKSGYSNESLVLTGDLNVSDLEWIVQYKIEDPFKFIFNIHNPVETIRDISEAMTRKIVGDANVTDVLTTDRAMLAAKIQGEIQDTLNSYEIGVRIVTYKFQDVNPPESVKAAFNGVNEAEQQKESLILQAREQYNQQVPRARGEGKQMVQEAEGYALERINRAEGEAMRFAAVLDEYKKYPEVTRRRLYLETLEKVLPRMKDVIIVDDQAGKGSVLPLLPLQSFEADKGGK
;
A
#
# COMPACT_ATOMS: atom_id res chain seq x y z
N MET A 1 -18.52 -112.22 55.41
CA MET A 1 -18.98 -110.99 56.11
C MET A 1 -17.76 -110.21 56.48
N GLU A 2 -17.46 -109.21 55.69
CA GLU A 2 -16.26 -108.45 55.91
C GLU A 2 -16.66 -106.99 56.17
N TYR A 3 -16.27 -106.49 57.29
CA TYR A 3 -16.53 -105.12 57.74
C TYR A 3 -15.59 -104.12 57.03
N GLY A 4 -16.10 -103.25 56.24
CA GLY A 4 -15.35 -102.15 55.66
C GLY A 4 -15.03 -101.09 56.71
N ASN A 5 -13.77 -100.77 56.83
CA ASN A 5 -13.20 -99.79 57.76
C ASN A 5 -13.44 -98.38 57.19
N ASN A 6 -14.23 -97.56 57.85
CA ASN A 6 -14.58 -96.19 57.45
C ASN A 6 -13.53 -95.15 57.97
N ASN A 7 -12.48 -94.88 57.18
CA ASN A 7 -11.44 -93.89 57.53
C ASN A 7 -11.67 -92.46 56.96
N GLY A 8 -12.85 -92.14 56.31
CA GLY A 8 -13.11 -90.92 55.69
C GLY A 8 -13.27 -89.67 56.61
N GLY A 9 -13.42 -89.90 57.94
CA GLY A 9 -13.65 -88.79 58.87
C GLY A 9 -12.40 -88.11 59.41
N ARG A 10 -11.24 -88.77 59.36
CA ARG A 10 -9.98 -88.14 59.83
C ARG A 10 -9.33 -87.26 58.85
N ASP A 11 -9.41 -87.56 57.56
CA ASP A 11 -8.80 -86.74 56.49
C ASP A 11 -9.50 -85.37 56.33
N VAL A 12 -10.79 -85.33 56.59
CA VAL A 12 -11.55 -84.05 56.53
C VAL A 12 -11.21 -83.18 57.74
N VAL A 13 -11.02 -83.78 58.93
CA VAL A 13 -10.65 -83.00 60.12
C VAL A 13 -9.22 -82.52 60.04
N ASP A 14 -8.27 -83.29 59.50
CA ASP A 14 -6.90 -82.84 59.28
C ASP A 14 -6.79 -81.79 58.15
N ALA A 15 -7.62 -81.88 57.11
CA ALA A 15 -7.70 -80.85 56.09
C ALA A 15 -8.26 -79.51 56.63
N VAL A 16 -9.27 -79.56 57.50
CA VAL A 16 -9.83 -78.37 58.15
C VAL A 16 -8.86 -77.77 59.16
N ILE A 17 -8.14 -78.61 59.95
CA ILE A 17 -7.11 -78.13 60.88
C ILE A 17 -5.93 -77.52 60.14
N THR A 18 -5.52 -78.12 59.02
CA THR A 18 -4.43 -77.58 58.19
C THR A 18 -4.85 -76.28 57.46
N ALA A 19 -6.11 -76.18 57.05
CA ALA A 19 -6.67 -74.91 56.49
C ALA A 19 -6.79 -73.85 57.60
N ALA A 20 -7.24 -74.17 58.79
CA ALA A 20 -7.30 -73.24 59.92
C ALA A 20 -5.91 -72.81 60.42
N GLY A 21 -4.88 -73.73 60.33
CA GLY A 21 -3.48 -73.32 60.58
C GLY A 21 -2.87 -72.33 59.65
N ARG A 22 -3.31 -72.33 58.38
CA ARG A 22 -2.90 -71.31 57.41
C ARG A 22 -3.53 -69.94 57.67
N PHE A 23 -4.69 -69.86 58.30
CA PHE A 23 -5.32 -68.56 58.69
C PHE A 23 -4.67 -67.90 59.90
N ARG A 24 -3.79 -68.62 60.65
CA ARG A 24 -3.18 -68.16 61.92
C ARG A 24 -1.84 -67.45 61.72
N GLN A 25 -1.38 -67.28 60.41
CA GLN A 25 -0.24 -66.46 60.05
C GLN A 25 -0.67 -65.18 59.30
N MET A 26 -1.71 -64.55 59.85
CA MET A 26 -1.92 -63.14 59.39
C MET A 26 -0.77 -62.33 59.98
N PRO A 27 0.02 -61.63 59.08
CA PRO A 27 1.05 -60.76 59.58
C PRO A 27 0.37 -59.66 60.44
N ASP A 28 1.06 -59.26 61.50
CA ASP A 28 0.56 -58.29 62.48
C ASP A 28 -0.19 -57.14 61.80
N PRO A 29 -1.42 -56.84 62.22
CA PRO A 29 -2.25 -55.80 61.58
C PRO A 29 -1.53 -54.43 61.51
N HIS A 30 -0.60 -54.20 62.43
CA HIS A 30 0.26 -53.02 62.40
C HIS A 30 1.26 -53.01 61.23
N LEU A 31 1.79 -54.18 60.83
CA LEU A 31 2.71 -54.26 59.66
C LEU A 31 1.97 -54.09 58.32
N ILE A 32 0.75 -54.69 58.23
CA ILE A 32 -0.11 -54.54 57.09
C ILE A 32 -0.51 -53.05 56.97
N PHE A 33 -0.96 -52.42 58.03
CA PHE A 33 -1.30 -51.02 58.07
C PHE A 33 -0.14 -50.15 57.70
N ARG A 34 1.08 -50.35 58.19
CA ARG A 34 2.28 -49.58 57.76
C ARG A 34 2.63 -49.81 56.32
N ARG A 35 2.45 -50.99 55.74
CA ARG A 35 2.68 -51.22 54.30
C ARG A 35 1.62 -50.50 53.45
N ILE A 36 0.34 -50.56 53.80
CA ILE A 36 -0.74 -49.89 53.11
C ILE A 36 -0.51 -48.39 53.15
N VAL A 37 -0.18 -47.80 54.29
CA VAL A 37 0.15 -46.39 54.43
C VAL A 37 1.38 -46.04 53.62
N GLY A 38 2.42 -46.91 53.61
CA GLY A 38 3.61 -46.69 52.74
C GLY A 38 3.29 -46.68 51.25
N TRP A 39 2.45 -47.65 50.81
CA TRP A 39 2.00 -47.67 49.40
C TRP A 39 1.11 -46.45 49.03
N LEU A 40 0.28 -46.00 49.95
CA LEU A 40 -0.58 -44.87 49.79
C LEU A 40 0.23 -43.54 49.71
N LEU A 41 1.27 -43.45 50.58
CA LEU A 41 2.24 -42.33 50.51
C LEU A 41 3.05 -42.35 49.21
N LEU A 42 3.52 -43.53 48.79
CA LEU A 42 4.25 -43.69 47.54
C LEU A 42 3.36 -43.32 46.34
N LEU A 43 2.11 -43.78 46.33
CA LEU A 43 1.13 -43.41 45.29
C LEU A 43 0.90 -41.89 45.25
N LEU A 44 0.75 -41.27 46.42
CA LEU A 44 0.57 -39.80 46.51
C LEU A 44 1.79 -39.04 45.98
N VAL A 45 3.02 -39.51 46.29
CA VAL A 45 4.24 -38.92 45.72
C VAL A 45 4.31 -39.09 44.21
N VAL A 46 3.97 -40.27 43.67
CA VAL A 46 3.96 -40.54 42.23
C VAL A 46 2.94 -39.66 41.52
N VAL A 47 1.72 -39.58 42.04
CA VAL A 47 0.66 -38.70 41.49
C VAL A 47 1.09 -37.23 41.57
N GLY A 48 1.71 -36.82 42.66
CA GLY A 48 2.29 -35.49 42.83
C GLY A 48 3.35 -35.18 41.77
N LEU A 49 4.30 -36.09 41.57
CA LEU A 49 5.36 -35.94 40.58
C LEU A 49 4.80 -35.83 39.14
N MET A 50 3.80 -36.66 38.80
CA MET A 50 3.15 -36.58 37.49
C MET A 50 2.40 -35.25 37.27
N GLY A 51 1.84 -34.66 38.33
CA GLY A 51 1.16 -33.37 38.30
C GLY A 51 2.06 -32.14 38.41
N SER A 52 3.38 -32.33 38.62
CA SER A 52 4.33 -31.25 38.84
C SER A 52 4.89 -30.65 37.58
N PHE A 53 4.72 -31.28 36.42
CA PHE A 53 5.24 -30.80 35.17
C PHE A 53 4.12 -30.14 34.33
N TYR A 54 4.46 -29.03 33.70
CA TYR A 54 3.60 -28.37 32.72
C TYR A 54 4.45 -27.80 31.59
N THR A 55 3.86 -27.63 30.42
CA THR A 55 4.53 -27.08 29.25
C THR A 55 4.00 -25.69 28.97
N VAL A 56 4.91 -24.77 28.70
CA VAL A 56 4.59 -23.39 28.23
C VAL A 56 4.91 -23.30 26.76
N GLY A 57 3.96 -22.87 25.97
CA GLY A 57 4.13 -22.65 24.52
C GLY A 57 5.20 -21.61 24.21
N THR A 58 5.71 -21.61 22.97
CA THR A 58 6.75 -20.67 22.52
C THR A 58 6.27 -19.21 22.50
N GLU A 59 4.96 -19.02 22.35
CA GLU A 59 4.33 -17.67 22.31
C GLU A 59 3.76 -17.27 23.69
N GLU A 60 3.93 -18.11 24.71
CA GLU A 60 3.28 -17.95 26.02
C GLU A 60 4.29 -17.75 27.14
N LYS A 61 3.86 -17.10 28.19
CA LYS A 61 4.53 -17.09 29.49
C LYS A 61 3.58 -17.55 30.57
N GLY A 62 4.10 -18.31 31.53
CA GLY A 62 3.33 -18.79 32.65
C GLY A 62 3.51 -17.89 33.87
N VAL A 63 2.41 -17.35 34.39
CA VAL A 63 2.40 -16.64 35.69
C VAL A 63 2.12 -17.64 36.79
N VAL A 64 3.09 -17.82 37.69
CA VAL A 64 3.00 -18.80 38.77
C VAL A 64 2.58 -18.14 40.07
N LEU A 65 1.48 -18.62 40.63
CA LEU A 65 0.98 -18.19 41.93
C LEU A 65 1.07 -19.36 42.91
N ARG A 66 1.68 -19.17 44.06
CA ARG A 66 1.73 -20.12 45.16
C ARG A 66 0.76 -19.71 46.25
N LEU A 67 -0.28 -20.51 46.45
CA LEU A 67 -1.35 -20.20 47.42
C LEU A 67 -1.91 -18.75 47.23
N GLY A 68 -2.03 -18.31 45.98
CA GLY A 68 -2.50 -16.97 45.64
C GLY A 68 -1.43 -15.87 45.65
N ARG A 69 -0.21 -16.15 46.13
CA ARG A 69 0.89 -15.16 46.09
C ARG A 69 1.73 -15.33 44.84
N PHE A 70 2.04 -14.22 44.16
CA PHE A 70 2.92 -14.22 43.01
C PHE A 70 4.34 -14.70 43.36
N VAL A 71 4.85 -15.64 42.58
CA VAL A 71 6.19 -16.21 42.73
C VAL A 71 7.11 -15.81 41.61
N GLY A 72 6.60 -15.79 40.36
CA GLY A 72 7.42 -15.43 39.22
C GLY A 72 6.74 -15.76 37.89
N ILE A 73 7.42 -15.37 36.81
CA ILE A 73 7.01 -15.63 35.44
C ILE A 73 7.95 -16.68 34.84
N THR A 74 7.37 -17.71 34.24
CA THR A 74 8.12 -18.83 33.61
C THR A 74 8.11 -18.64 32.09
N GLY A 75 9.28 -18.89 31.48
CA GLY A 75 9.45 -18.88 30.03
C GLY A 75 8.97 -20.17 29.35
N PRO A 76 9.07 -20.19 28.01
CA PRO A 76 8.66 -21.36 27.20
C PRO A 76 9.45 -22.62 27.52
N GLY A 77 8.79 -23.77 27.34
CA GLY A 77 9.37 -25.08 27.55
C GLY A 77 8.73 -25.84 28.70
N LEU A 78 9.39 -26.92 29.13
CA LEU A 78 8.96 -27.76 30.25
C LEU A 78 9.32 -27.05 31.56
N GLN A 79 8.31 -26.80 32.39
CA GLN A 79 8.45 -26.11 33.68
C GLN A 79 7.93 -26.99 34.82
N PHE A 80 8.41 -26.68 36.03
CA PHE A 80 8.04 -27.41 37.25
C PHE A 80 7.15 -26.53 38.14
N LYS A 81 6.06 -27.11 38.66
CA LYS A 81 5.18 -26.46 39.66
C LYS A 81 4.98 -27.38 40.85
N VAL A 82 4.72 -26.81 42.02
CA VAL A 82 4.38 -27.60 43.21
C VAL A 82 2.98 -28.20 43.03
N PRO A 83 2.87 -29.57 43.14
CA PRO A 83 1.61 -30.27 42.91
C PRO A 83 0.57 -29.98 44.00
N PHE A 84 -0.59 -30.65 43.91
CA PHE A 84 -1.70 -30.61 44.88
C PHE A 84 -2.42 -29.25 44.97
N GLY A 85 -2.38 -28.43 43.89
CA GLY A 85 -3.05 -27.15 43.87
C GLY A 85 -2.33 -26.03 44.64
N ILE A 86 -1.09 -26.30 45.13
CA ILE A 86 -0.29 -25.28 45.81
C ILE A 86 0.14 -24.19 44.83
N ASP A 87 0.63 -24.58 43.63
CA ASP A 87 0.97 -23.66 42.57
C ASP A 87 -0.12 -23.67 41.51
N SER A 88 -0.68 -22.48 41.23
CA SER A 88 -1.57 -22.23 40.10
C SER A 88 -0.79 -21.49 39.01
N VAL A 89 -0.93 -21.93 37.74
CA VAL A 89 -0.24 -21.35 36.60
C VAL A 89 -1.26 -20.81 35.61
N TYR A 90 -1.10 -19.55 35.22
CA TYR A 90 -1.88 -18.89 34.20
C TYR A 90 -1.01 -18.68 32.96
N LEU A 91 -1.40 -19.26 31.84
CA LEU A 91 -0.71 -19.08 30.57
C LEU A 91 -1.23 -17.86 29.84
N VAL A 92 -0.33 -16.96 29.45
CA VAL A 92 -0.65 -15.71 28.75
C VAL A 92 0.16 -15.64 27.47
N GLN A 93 -0.49 -15.34 26.35
CA GLN A 93 0.15 -15.16 25.05
C GLN A 93 0.85 -13.79 25.01
N THR A 94 2.15 -13.76 25.26
CA THR A 94 2.94 -12.53 25.33
C THR A 94 3.64 -12.18 24.04
N GLU A 95 3.96 -13.17 23.19
CA GLU A 95 4.68 -12.92 21.93
C GLU A 95 3.73 -12.68 20.75
N ARG A 96 2.48 -13.02 20.89
CA ARG A 96 1.45 -12.78 19.86
C ARG A 96 0.96 -11.33 19.90
N VAL A 97 0.89 -10.71 18.72
CA VAL A 97 0.23 -9.41 18.56
C VAL A 97 -1.28 -9.64 18.49
N MET A 98 -1.99 -9.06 19.45
CA MET A 98 -3.45 -9.09 19.51
C MET A 98 -4.00 -7.90 18.75
N LYS A 99 -5.22 -8.02 18.21
CA LYS A 99 -5.89 -7.00 17.39
C LYS A 99 -7.29 -6.75 17.92
N GLU A 100 -7.60 -5.50 18.20
CA GLU A 100 -8.95 -5.03 18.46
C GLU A 100 -9.45 -4.18 17.30
N GLU A 101 -10.69 -4.41 16.90
CA GLU A 101 -11.35 -3.76 15.78
C GLU A 101 -12.47 -2.86 16.30
N PHE A 102 -12.59 -1.67 15.71
CA PHE A 102 -13.58 -0.66 16.08
C PHE A 102 -14.35 -0.17 14.85
N GLY A 103 -15.67 -0.09 14.97
CA GLY A 103 -16.57 0.28 13.89
C GLY A 103 -16.88 -0.85 12.91
N PHE A 104 -16.17 -1.95 12.98
CA PHE A 104 -16.39 -3.15 12.17
C PHE A 104 -15.93 -4.40 12.89
N ARG A 105 -16.32 -5.56 12.38
CA ARG A 105 -15.77 -6.85 12.81
C ARG A 105 -15.49 -7.73 11.59
N THR A 106 -14.38 -8.43 11.64
CA THR A 106 -14.02 -9.41 10.63
C THR A 106 -14.87 -10.67 10.84
N SER A 107 -15.78 -10.93 9.91
CA SER A 107 -16.59 -12.15 9.90
C SER A 107 -16.04 -13.16 8.90
N GLY A 108 -15.52 -14.28 9.43
CA GLY A 108 -15.21 -15.49 8.67
C GLY A 108 -13.87 -15.50 7.94
N PHE A 109 -13.14 -16.60 8.17
CA PHE A 109 -11.89 -16.94 7.51
C PHE A 109 -12.17 -17.99 6.42
N SER A 110 -12.74 -17.55 5.29
CA SER A 110 -12.91 -18.41 4.10
C SER A 110 -12.27 -17.74 2.89
N GLY A 111 -10.93 -17.64 2.89
CA GLY A 111 -10.14 -17.19 1.74
C GLY A 111 -10.21 -15.68 1.40
N ARG A 112 -11.21 -14.96 1.89
CA ARG A 112 -11.33 -13.49 1.83
C ARG A 112 -11.91 -12.99 3.16
N SER A 113 -11.24 -12.01 3.77
CA SER A 113 -11.78 -11.35 4.96
C SER A 113 -13.02 -10.55 4.56
N THR A 114 -14.18 -10.98 5.05
CA THR A 114 -15.43 -10.22 4.89
C THR A 114 -15.62 -9.35 6.14
N TYR A 115 -15.79 -8.05 5.95
CA TYR A 115 -16.01 -7.10 7.02
C TYR A 115 -17.52 -6.87 7.18
N SER A 116 -18.01 -6.97 8.41
CA SER A 116 -19.39 -6.61 8.76
C SER A 116 -19.37 -5.27 9.51
N LYS A 117 -20.07 -4.27 8.97
CA LYS A 117 -20.25 -2.95 9.58
C LYS A 117 -21.60 -2.86 10.34
N SER A 118 -22.50 -3.80 10.10
CA SER A 118 -23.85 -3.77 10.66
C SER A 118 -23.84 -3.97 12.18
N GLY A 119 -24.38 -3.00 12.91
CA GLY A 119 -24.51 -3.03 14.37
C GLY A 119 -23.39 -2.33 15.16
N TYR A 120 -22.37 -1.78 14.49
CA TYR A 120 -21.23 -1.11 15.15
C TYR A 120 -21.16 0.41 14.91
N SER A 121 -22.24 1.00 14.39
CA SER A 121 -22.33 2.46 14.12
C SER A 121 -22.17 3.33 15.36
N ASN A 122 -22.50 2.82 16.55
CA ASN A 122 -22.27 3.56 17.79
C ASN A 122 -20.75 3.70 18.14
N GLU A 123 -19.93 2.74 17.70
CA GLU A 123 -18.47 2.79 17.86
C GLU A 123 -17.84 3.68 16.78
N SER A 124 -18.33 3.62 15.53
CA SER A 124 -17.72 4.26 14.38
C SER A 124 -18.06 5.75 14.22
N LEU A 125 -19.23 6.19 14.66
CA LEU A 125 -19.65 7.58 14.52
C LEU A 125 -18.98 8.46 15.58
N VAL A 126 -18.12 9.37 15.12
CA VAL A 126 -17.36 10.29 15.95
C VAL A 126 -17.59 11.72 15.48
N LEU A 127 -17.82 12.62 16.43
CA LEU A 127 -17.92 14.06 16.20
C LEU A 127 -16.52 14.67 16.14
N THR A 128 -16.27 15.49 15.13
CA THR A 128 -15.03 16.25 14.97
C THR A 128 -15.13 17.65 15.58
N GLY A 129 -13.99 18.34 15.76
CA GLY A 129 -13.96 19.67 16.40
C GLY A 129 -14.69 20.77 15.62
N ASP A 130 -14.89 20.60 14.33
CA ASP A 130 -15.69 21.47 13.45
C ASP A 130 -17.17 21.07 13.38
N LEU A 131 -17.66 20.28 14.35
CA LEU A 131 -19.04 19.81 14.49
C LEU A 131 -19.55 18.94 13.34
N ASN A 132 -18.65 18.33 12.59
CA ASN A 132 -18.99 17.34 11.60
C ASN A 132 -18.99 15.93 12.20
N VAL A 133 -19.80 15.05 11.63
CA VAL A 133 -19.80 13.62 12.01
C VAL A 133 -19.02 12.84 10.97
N SER A 134 -18.08 12.03 11.45
CA SER A 134 -17.31 11.10 10.62
C SER A 134 -17.59 9.67 11.04
N ASP A 135 -17.65 8.78 10.06
CA ASP A 135 -17.68 7.33 10.24
C ASP A 135 -16.23 6.82 10.21
N LEU A 136 -15.71 6.49 11.39
CA LEU A 136 -14.32 6.10 11.61
C LEU A 136 -14.23 4.62 11.91
N GLU A 137 -13.43 3.93 11.15
CA GLU A 137 -13.02 2.56 11.43
C GLU A 137 -11.53 2.54 11.76
N TRP A 138 -11.17 1.91 12.87
CA TRP A 138 -9.76 1.78 13.26
C TRP A 138 -9.46 0.45 13.89
N ILE A 139 -8.19 0.13 13.92
CA ILE A 139 -7.63 -1.04 14.56
C ILE A 139 -6.54 -0.64 15.55
N VAL A 140 -6.52 -1.34 16.66
CA VAL A 140 -5.47 -1.26 17.66
C VAL A 140 -4.79 -2.60 17.74
N GLN A 141 -3.49 -2.62 17.53
CA GLN A 141 -2.67 -3.82 17.73
C GLN A 141 -1.83 -3.64 18.98
N TYR A 142 -1.86 -4.62 19.85
CA TYR A 142 -1.13 -4.57 21.10
C TYR A 142 -0.48 -5.92 21.43
N LYS A 143 0.51 -5.86 22.31
CA LYS A 143 1.25 -7.00 22.81
C LYS A 143 1.31 -6.93 24.35
N ILE A 144 1.17 -8.07 25.00
CA ILE A 144 1.26 -8.14 26.47
C ILE A 144 2.74 -8.16 26.85
N GLU A 145 3.20 -7.16 27.59
CA GLU A 145 4.57 -7.03 28.06
C GLU A 145 4.75 -7.68 29.42
N ASP A 146 3.86 -7.35 30.35
CA ASP A 146 3.83 -7.89 31.70
C ASP A 146 2.56 -8.72 31.92
N PRO A 147 2.65 -10.06 31.83
CA PRO A 147 1.49 -10.92 31.97
C PRO A 147 0.89 -10.92 33.40
N PHE A 148 1.69 -10.59 34.44
CA PHE A 148 1.16 -10.49 35.79
C PHE A 148 0.25 -9.26 35.92
N LYS A 149 0.69 -8.08 35.49
CA LYS A 149 -0.11 -6.87 35.53
C LYS A 149 -1.37 -7.01 34.68
N PHE A 150 -1.26 -7.65 33.52
CA PHE A 150 -2.39 -7.86 32.63
C PHE A 150 -3.52 -8.68 33.24
N ILE A 151 -3.21 -9.73 34.04
CA ILE A 151 -4.23 -10.59 34.64
C ILE A 151 -4.76 -10.04 35.96
N PHE A 152 -3.89 -9.43 36.79
CA PHE A 152 -4.22 -9.18 38.20
C PHE A 152 -4.49 -7.72 38.56
N ASN A 153 -4.03 -6.75 37.77
CA ASN A 153 -4.25 -5.34 38.07
C ASN A 153 -5.65 -4.88 37.67
N ILE A 154 -6.23 -5.49 36.62
CA ILE A 154 -7.53 -5.08 36.09
C ILE A 154 -8.42 -6.30 35.87
N HIS A 155 -9.72 -6.13 36.18
CA HIS A 155 -10.68 -7.23 36.09
C HIS A 155 -10.90 -7.71 34.65
N ASN A 156 -11.01 -6.78 33.68
CA ASN A 156 -11.24 -7.10 32.27
C ASN A 156 -10.31 -6.27 31.38
N PRO A 157 -9.05 -6.69 31.21
CA PRO A 157 -8.05 -5.88 30.54
C PRO A 157 -8.38 -5.59 29.06
N VAL A 158 -8.98 -6.55 28.34
CA VAL A 158 -9.34 -6.38 26.93
C VAL A 158 -10.41 -5.32 26.76
N GLU A 159 -11.47 -5.35 27.56
CA GLU A 159 -12.53 -4.33 27.55
C GLU A 159 -11.97 -2.97 27.93
N THR A 160 -11.14 -2.90 28.95
CA THR A 160 -10.48 -1.65 29.37
C THR A 160 -9.60 -1.07 28.26
N ILE A 161 -8.86 -1.90 27.53
CA ILE A 161 -8.08 -1.45 26.36
C ILE A 161 -9.01 -0.88 25.28
N ARG A 162 -10.16 -1.52 25.06
CA ARG A 162 -11.17 -1.03 24.11
C ARG A 162 -11.72 0.33 24.52
N ASP A 163 -12.16 0.47 25.76
CA ASP A 163 -12.75 1.69 26.29
C ASP A 163 -11.76 2.86 26.24
N ILE A 164 -10.52 2.62 26.66
CA ILE A 164 -9.44 3.63 26.60
C ILE A 164 -9.17 4.03 25.15
N SER A 165 -9.09 3.03 24.24
CA SER A 165 -8.82 3.28 22.83
C SER A 165 -9.93 4.11 22.18
N GLU A 166 -11.19 3.79 22.50
CA GLU A 166 -12.35 4.55 22.03
C GLU A 166 -12.35 5.98 22.61
N ALA A 167 -12.14 6.13 23.92
CA ALA A 167 -12.12 7.43 24.60
C ALA A 167 -11.01 8.35 24.05
N MET A 168 -9.77 7.82 23.87
CA MET A 168 -8.66 8.62 23.34
C MET A 168 -8.85 8.97 21.87
N THR A 169 -9.41 8.06 21.09
CA THR A 169 -9.76 8.36 19.69
C THR A 169 -10.80 9.46 19.61
N ARG A 170 -11.90 9.36 20.37
CA ARG A 170 -12.95 10.40 20.43
C ARG A 170 -12.42 11.75 20.93
N LYS A 171 -11.54 11.75 21.92
CA LYS A 171 -10.90 12.96 22.45
C LYS A 171 -10.09 13.67 21.37
N ILE A 172 -9.18 12.97 20.70
CA ILE A 172 -8.25 13.59 19.74
C ILE A 172 -8.95 13.97 18.44
N VAL A 173 -9.86 13.12 17.93
CA VAL A 173 -10.67 13.44 16.76
C VAL A 173 -11.64 14.58 17.03
N GLY A 174 -12.19 14.67 18.25
CA GLY A 174 -13.05 15.78 18.68
C GLY A 174 -12.34 17.13 18.75
N ASP A 175 -11.02 17.16 18.83
CA ASP A 175 -10.19 18.37 18.77
C ASP A 175 -9.69 18.67 17.33
N ALA A 176 -9.88 17.78 16.37
CA ALA A 176 -9.39 17.88 14.99
C ALA A 176 -10.50 18.28 14.00
N ASN A 177 -10.12 18.91 12.89
CA ASN A 177 -11.06 19.18 11.81
C ASN A 177 -11.32 17.92 10.99
N VAL A 178 -12.50 17.81 10.38
CA VAL A 178 -12.87 16.67 9.54
C VAL A 178 -11.88 16.47 8.37
N THR A 179 -11.39 17.56 7.79
CA THR A 179 -10.42 17.50 6.68
C THR A 179 -9.09 16.88 7.11
N ASP A 180 -8.59 17.21 8.32
CA ASP A 180 -7.33 16.66 8.85
C ASP A 180 -7.46 15.16 9.10
N VAL A 181 -8.60 14.72 9.58
CA VAL A 181 -8.91 13.29 9.82
C VAL A 181 -9.05 12.52 8.49
N LEU A 182 -9.66 13.14 7.47
CA LEU A 182 -9.90 12.51 6.18
C LEU A 182 -8.66 12.43 5.30
N THR A 183 -7.75 13.42 5.38
CA THR A 183 -6.71 13.60 4.34
C THR A 183 -5.28 13.75 4.88
N THR A 184 -4.93 14.97 5.32
CA THR A 184 -3.53 15.43 5.40
C THR A 184 -2.80 14.94 6.65
N ASP A 185 -3.46 14.98 7.81
CA ASP A 185 -2.80 14.76 9.10
C ASP A 185 -3.16 13.43 9.75
N ARG A 186 -3.79 12.55 8.99
CA ARG A 186 -4.24 11.22 9.43
C ARG A 186 -3.13 10.40 10.11
N ALA A 187 -1.91 10.43 9.56
CA ALA A 187 -0.77 9.71 10.13
C ALA A 187 -0.30 10.34 11.45
N MET A 188 -0.29 11.67 11.52
CA MET A 188 0.08 12.40 12.73
C MET A 188 -0.95 12.20 13.84
N LEU A 189 -2.24 12.27 13.51
CA LEU A 189 -3.32 11.99 14.45
C LEU A 189 -3.25 10.54 14.97
N ALA A 190 -3.00 9.57 14.10
CA ALA A 190 -2.84 8.17 14.51
C ALA A 190 -1.68 7.99 15.50
N ALA A 191 -0.53 8.62 15.25
CA ALA A 191 0.62 8.57 16.15
C ALA A 191 0.32 9.25 17.50
N LYS A 192 -0.39 10.39 17.51
CA LYS A 192 -0.81 11.07 18.71
C LYS A 192 -1.79 10.22 19.53
N ILE A 193 -2.78 9.60 18.88
CA ILE A 193 -3.73 8.69 19.52
C ILE A 193 -3.00 7.51 20.14
N GLN A 194 -2.07 6.89 19.39
CA GLN A 194 -1.27 5.78 19.88
C GLN A 194 -0.49 6.15 21.15
N GLY A 195 0.11 7.33 21.20
CA GLY A 195 0.82 7.85 22.37
C GLY A 195 -0.10 8.03 23.58
N GLU A 196 -1.22 8.71 23.41
CA GLU A 196 -2.20 8.94 24.49
C GLU A 196 -2.80 7.64 25.04
N ILE A 197 -3.09 6.67 24.14
CA ILE A 197 -3.53 5.33 24.57
C ILE A 197 -2.45 4.68 25.43
N GLN A 198 -1.19 4.66 24.95
CA GLN A 198 -0.09 4.04 25.68
C GLN A 198 0.14 4.69 27.04
N ASP A 199 0.13 6.01 27.11
CA ASP A 199 0.33 6.75 28.37
C ASP A 199 -0.80 6.46 29.38
N THR A 200 -2.03 6.38 28.88
CA THR A 200 -3.18 6.03 29.71
C THR A 200 -3.09 4.59 30.21
N LEU A 201 -2.76 3.62 29.33
CA LEU A 201 -2.57 2.21 29.72
C LEU A 201 -1.43 2.04 30.72
N ASN A 202 -0.36 2.83 30.60
CA ASN A 202 0.75 2.86 31.55
C ASN A 202 0.30 3.39 32.92
N SER A 203 -0.55 4.43 32.96
CA SER A 203 -1.06 5.00 34.21
C SER A 203 -1.95 4.01 34.98
N TYR A 204 -2.65 3.12 34.28
CA TYR A 204 -3.43 2.03 34.85
C TYR A 204 -2.60 0.77 35.14
N GLU A 205 -1.30 0.78 34.81
CA GLU A 205 -0.39 -0.34 35.00
C GLU A 205 -0.90 -1.68 34.43
N ILE A 206 -1.48 -1.65 33.22
CA ILE A 206 -2.06 -2.85 32.58
C ILE A 206 -0.99 -3.82 32.07
N GLY A 207 0.24 -3.35 31.85
CA GLY A 207 1.34 -4.16 31.35
C GLY A 207 1.22 -4.55 29.87
N VAL A 208 0.64 -3.63 29.06
CA VAL A 208 0.42 -3.80 27.62
C VAL A 208 1.17 -2.72 26.86
N ARG A 209 1.73 -3.09 25.69
CA ARG A 209 2.33 -2.17 24.75
C ARG A 209 1.50 -2.11 23.47
N ILE A 210 1.14 -0.90 23.05
CA ILE A 210 0.50 -0.66 21.76
C ILE A 210 1.58 -0.74 20.66
N VAL A 211 1.40 -1.69 19.74
CA VAL A 211 2.30 -1.89 18.60
C VAL A 211 1.94 -0.94 17.47
N THR A 212 0.64 -0.84 17.17
CA THR A 212 0.14 0.00 16.07
C THR A 212 -1.28 0.46 16.36
N TYR A 213 -1.54 1.73 16.09
CA TYR A 213 -2.86 2.29 15.90
C TYR A 213 -3.01 2.71 14.45
N LYS A 214 -4.08 2.32 13.78
CA LYS A 214 -4.30 2.65 12.38
C LYS A 214 -5.78 2.88 12.10
N PHE A 215 -6.09 4.00 11.45
CA PHE A 215 -7.38 4.19 10.81
C PHE A 215 -7.51 3.24 9.61
N GLN A 216 -8.54 2.42 9.59
CA GLN A 216 -8.84 1.49 8.52
C GLN A 216 -9.60 2.21 7.41
N ASP A 217 -10.72 2.82 7.76
CA ASP A 217 -11.57 3.59 6.86
C ASP A 217 -12.03 4.86 7.57
N VAL A 218 -12.15 5.94 6.81
CA VAL A 218 -12.61 7.24 7.31
C VAL A 218 -13.49 7.85 6.24
N ASN A 219 -14.78 7.93 6.52
CA ASN A 219 -15.77 8.40 5.57
C ASN A 219 -16.74 9.39 6.23
N PRO A 220 -17.31 10.31 5.48
CA PRO A 220 -18.50 11.00 5.94
C PRO A 220 -19.68 10.00 6.04
N PRO A 221 -20.66 10.23 6.93
CA PRO A 221 -21.84 9.40 7.01
C PRO A 221 -22.55 9.25 5.66
N GLU A 222 -23.12 8.07 5.39
CA GLU A 222 -23.78 7.75 4.10
C GLU A 222 -24.82 8.81 3.67
N SER A 223 -25.53 9.41 4.63
CA SER A 223 -26.54 10.46 4.34
C SER A 223 -25.99 11.72 3.68
N VAL A 224 -24.72 12.07 3.92
CA VAL A 224 -24.06 13.29 3.40
C VAL A 224 -22.95 13.01 2.42
N LYS A 225 -22.59 11.76 2.22
CA LYS A 225 -21.48 11.31 1.37
C LYS A 225 -21.61 11.80 -0.09
N ALA A 226 -22.82 11.77 -0.64
CA ALA A 226 -23.07 12.25 -1.99
C ALA A 226 -22.80 13.76 -2.13
N ALA A 227 -23.23 14.56 -1.13
CA ALA A 227 -22.99 16.00 -1.13
C ALA A 227 -21.51 16.32 -0.95
N PHE A 228 -20.81 15.61 -0.08
CA PHE A 228 -19.38 15.78 0.17
C PHE A 228 -18.54 15.42 -1.07
N ASN A 229 -18.88 14.33 -1.74
CA ASN A 229 -18.25 13.96 -3.01
C ASN A 229 -18.50 15.01 -4.10
N GLY A 230 -19.71 15.60 -4.16
CA GLY A 230 -20.02 16.67 -5.09
C GLY A 230 -19.19 17.94 -4.89
N VAL A 231 -18.89 18.31 -3.65
CA VAL A 231 -17.99 19.44 -3.33
C VAL A 231 -16.57 19.14 -3.80
N ASN A 232 -16.04 17.96 -3.47
CA ASN A 232 -14.69 17.57 -3.89
C ASN A 232 -14.57 17.47 -5.42
N GLU A 233 -15.60 16.97 -6.10
CA GLU A 233 -15.66 16.92 -7.56
C GLU A 233 -15.66 18.31 -8.15
N ALA A 234 -16.45 19.24 -7.62
CA ALA A 234 -16.50 20.63 -8.05
C ALA A 234 -15.14 21.36 -7.87
N GLU A 235 -14.45 21.11 -6.75
CA GLU A 235 -13.10 21.66 -6.52
C GLU A 235 -12.08 21.11 -7.53
N GLN A 236 -12.09 19.80 -7.77
CA GLN A 236 -11.22 19.17 -8.77
C GLN A 236 -11.52 19.67 -10.19
N GLN A 237 -12.80 19.84 -10.54
CA GLN A 237 -13.20 20.42 -11.82
C GLN A 237 -12.70 21.84 -11.97
N LYS A 238 -12.86 22.69 -10.95
CA LYS A 238 -12.34 24.07 -10.93
C LYS A 238 -10.83 24.10 -11.15
N GLU A 239 -10.08 23.27 -10.43
CA GLU A 239 -8.62 23.21 -10.59
C GLU A 239 -8.22 22.72 -11.99
N SER A 240 -8.90 21.69 -12.50
CA SER A 240 -8.71 21.19 -13.86
C SER A 240 -8.95 22.29 -14.92
N LEU A 241 -10.04 23.07 -14.78
CA LEU A 241 -10.33 24.17 -15.68
C LEU A 241 -9.26 25.27 -15.63
N ILE A 242 -8.75 25.60 -14.44
CA ILE A 242 -7.65 26.56 -14.27
C ILE A 242 -6.38 26.06 -14.95
N LEU A 243 -6.04 24.78 -14.77
CA LEU A 243 -4.86 24.19 -15.41
C LEU A 243 -5.00 24.13 -16.93
N GLN A 244 -6.16 23.77 -17.45
CA GLN A 244 -6.46 23.77 -18.88
C GLN A 244 -6.36 25.19 -19.48
N ALA A 245 -6.91 26.19 -18.79
CA ALA A 245 -6.80 27.57 -19.22
C ALA A 245 -5.34 28.07 -19.23
N ARG A 246 -4.54 27.68 -18.22
CA ARG A 246 -3.11 28.01 -18.19
C ARG A 246 -2.32 27.28 -19.29
N GLU A 247 -2.66 26.04 -19.57
CA GLU A 247 -2.07 25.30 -20.68
C GLU A 247 -2.33 25.99 -22.01
N GLN A 248 -3.59 26.33 -22.29
CA GLN A 248 -3.96 27.06 -23.51
C GLN A 248 -3.24 28.41 -23.61
N TYR A 249 -3.17 29.18 -22.52
CA TYR A 249 -2.43 30.42 -22.48
C TYR A 249 -0.94 30.24 -22.81
N ASN A 250 -0.31 29.23 -22.19
CA ASN A 250 1.11 28.94 -22.39
C ASN A 250 1.42 28.39 -23.79
N GLN A 251 0.45 27.79 -24.46
CA GLN A 251 0.60 27.36 -25.86
C GLN A 251 0.34 28.48 -26.86
N GLN A 252 -0.76 29.20 -26.72
CA GLN A 252 -1.21 30.19 -27.72
C GLN A 252 -0.39 31.47 -27.70
N VAL A 253 -0.13 32.01 -26.51
CA VAL A 253 0.54 33.33 -26.42
C VAL A 253 1.99 33.28 -26.89
N PRO A 254 2.84 32.34 -26.51
CA PRO A 254 4.19 32.23 -27.05
C PRO A 254 4.21 31.93 -28.56
N ARG A 255 3.28 31.10 -29.02
CA ARG A 255 3.13 30.76 -30.43
C ARG A 255 2.79 31.99 -31.26
N ALA A 256 1.77 32.73 -30.86
CA ALA A 256 1.38 33.98 -31.57
C ALA A 256 2.51 35.04 -31.57
N ARG A 257 3.25 35.15 -30.43
CA ARG A 257 4.43 36.00 -30.36
C ARG A 257 5.57 35.51 -31.26
N GLY A 258 5.74 34.19 -31.36
CA GLY A 258 6.72 33.58 -32.26
C GLY A 258 6.38 33.84 -33.71
N GLU A 259 5.14 33.59 -34.11
CA GLU A 259 4.63 33.86 -35.48
C GLU A 259 4.75 35.35 -35.83
N GLY A 260 4.40 36.25 -34.90
CA GLY A 260 4.58 37.71 -35.12
C GLY A 260 6.04 38.13 -35.30
N LYS A 261 6.95 37.58 -34.47
CA LYS A 261 8.40 37.81 -34.62
C LYS A 261 8.94 37.27 -35.94
N GLN A 262 8.52 36.07 -36.32
CA GLN A 262 8.91 35.46 -37.60
C GLN A 262 8.49 36.33 -38.76
N MET A 263 7.24 36.82 -38.78
CA MET A 263 6.74 37.69 -39.84
C MET A 263 7.54 39.02 -39.98
N VAL A 264 7.90 39.62 -38.83
CA VAL A 264 8.74 40.82 -38.81
C VAL A 264 10.15 40.50 -39.34
N GLN A 265 10.79 39.42 -38.91
CA GLN A 265 12.11 39.03 -39.36
C GLN A 265 12.14 38.66 -40.86
N GLU A 266 11.10 37.99 -41.36
CA GLU A 266 10.94 37.69 -42.79
C GLU A 266 10.82 38.98 -43.62
N ALA A 267 10.02 39.96 -43.14
CA ALA A 267 9.90 41.24 -43.81
C ALA A 267 11.21 42.05 -43.80
N GLU A 268 11.93 42.07 -42.68
CA GLU A 268 13.26 42.69 -42.57
C GLU A 268 14.28 41.99 -43.48
N GLY A 269 14.29 40.67 -43.46
CA GLY A 269 15.14 39.86 -44.35
C GLY A 269 14.84 40.11 -45.82
N TYR A 270 13.58 40.19 -46.21
CA TYR A 270 13.16 40.54 -47.57
C TYR A 270 13.59 41.97 -47.98
N ALA A 271 13.41 42.95 -47.07
CA ALA A 271 13.84 44.31 -47.33
C ALA A 271 15.36 44.40 -47.54
N LEU A 272 16.15 43.75 -46.68
CA LEU A 272 17.61 43.67 -46.82
C LEU A 272 18.04 42.97 -48.11
N GLU A 273 17.38 41.86 -48.45
CA GLU A 273 17.62 41.14 -49.70
C GLU A 273 17.38 42.04 -50.92
N ARG A 274 16.28 42.78 -50.91
CA ARG A 274 15.96 43.71 -52.00
C ARG A 274 16.99 44.83 -52.13
N ILE A 275 17.42 45.41 -51.00
CA ILE A 275 18.45 46.47 -51.00
C ILE A 275 19.77 45.90 -51.50
N ASN A 276 20.25 44.80 -50.91
CA ASN A 276 21.52 44.17 -51.27
C ASN A 276 21.54 43.73 -52.77
N ARG A 277 20.41 43.23 -53.28
CA ARG A 277 20.27 42.79 -54.65
C ARG A 277 20.35 43.99 -55.56
N ALA A 278 19.63 45.15 -55.27
CA ALA A 278 19.67 46.36 -56.06
C ALA A 278 21.07 46.98 -56.04
N GLU A 279 21.74 47.05 -54.92
CA GLU A 279 23.13 47.51 -54.81
C GLU A 279 24.10 46.62 -55.61
N GLY A 280 23.96 45.27 -55.46
CA GLY A 280 24.75 44.31 -56.23
C GLY A 280 24.56 44.45 -57.76
N GLU A 281 23.33 44.65 -58.25
CA GLU A 281 23.00 44.88 -59.64
C GLU A 281 23.58 46.25 -60.13
N ALA A 282 23.48 47.28 -59.30
CA ALA A 282 24.06 48.61 -59.63
C ALA A 282 25.60 48.55 -59.74
N MET A 283 26.27 47.90 -58.76
CA MET A 283 27.72 47.67 -58.76
C MET A 283 28.17 46.85 -59.96
N ARG A 284 27.45 45.78 -60.25
CA ARG A 284 27.71 44.96 -61.44
C ARG A 284 27.57 45.72 -62.72
N PHE A 285 26.47 46.56 -62.85
CA PHE A 285 26.26 47.42 -64.02
C PHE A 285 27.38 48.46 -64.16
N ALA A 286 27.81 49.09 -63.07
CA ALA A 286 28.90 50.05 -63.09
C ALA A 286 30.24 49.41 -63.58
N ALA A 287 30.55 48.22 -63.03
CA ALA A 287 31.76 47.47 -63.42
C ALA A 287 31.73 47.10 -64.92
N VAL A 288 30.58 46.57 -65.37
CA VAL A 288 30.40 46.23 -66.82
C VAL A 288 30.49 47.46 -67.69
N LEU A 289 29.94 48.57 -67.24
CA LEU A 289 30.01 49.89 -67.98
C LEU A 289 31.45 50.38 -68.07
N ASP A 290 32.24 50.30 -67.05
CA ASP A 290 33.65 50.70 -67.03
C ASP A 290 34.51 49.83 -68.02
N GLU A 291 34.27 48.55 -68.08
CA GLU A 291 34.92 47.68 -69.05
C GLU A 291 34.40 47.88 -70.46
N TYR A 292 33.14 48.20 -70.65
CA TYR A 292 32.55 48.57 -71.94
C TYR A 292 33.17 49.81 -72.50
N LYS A 293 33.38 50.87 -71.68
CA LYS A 293 34.03 52.09 -72.05
C LYS A 293 35.46 51.87 -72.58
N LYS A 294 36.20 50.91 -72.06
CA LYS A 294 37.54 50.56 -72.46
C LYS A 294 37.60 49.77 -73.80
N TYR A 295 36.71 48.77 -73.95
CA TYR A 295 36.67 47.87 -75.12
C TYR A 295 35.24 47.55 -75.57
N PRO A 296 34.57 48.45 -76.30
CA PRO A 296 33.13 48.38 -76.61
C PRO A 296 32.75 47.16 -77.45
N GLU A 297 33.47 46.84 -78.51
CA GLU A 297 33.15 45.73 -79.39
C GLU A 297 33.30 44.36 -78.75
N VAL A 298 34.37 44.12 -77.98
CA VAL A 298 34.62 42.86 -77.29
C VAL A 298 33.58 42.65 -76.20
N THR A 299 33.27 43.65 -75.40
CA THR A 299 32.33 43.52 -74.32
C THR A 299 30.92 43.30 -74.83
N ARG A 300 30.50 43.96 -75.93
CA ARG A 300 29.21 43.73 -76.59
C ARG A 300 29.05 42.26 -77.03
N ARG A 301 30.07 41.78 -77.69
CA ARG A 301 30.06 40.37 -78.18
C ARG A 301 30.03 39.33 -77.05
N ARG A 302 30.75 39.57 -76.00
CA ARG A 302 30.75 38.73 -74.81
C ARG A 302 29.40 38.73 -74.15
N LEU A 303 28.78 39.90 -73.86
CA LEU A 303 27.45 40.02 -73.25
C LEU A 303 26.37 39.34 -74.12
N TYR A 304 26.48 39.47 -75.46
CA TYR A 304 25.54 38.79 -76.35
C TYR A 304 25.65 37.28 -76.22
N LEU A 305 26.87 36.72 -76.25
CA LEU A 305 27.10 35.30 -76.12
C LEU A 305 26.68 34.77 -74.76
N GLU A 306 27.00 35.50 -73.65
CA GLU A 306 26.56 35.08 -72.25
C GLU A 306 25.03 35.14 -72.15
N THR A 307 24.36 36.02 -72.80
CA THR A 307 22.89 36.09 -72.80
C THR A 307 22.30 34.95 -73.60
N LEU A 308 22.86 34.63 -74.77
CA LEU A 308 22.44 33.51 -75.57
C LEU A 308 22.64 32.17 -74.78
N GLU A 309 23.79 31.99 -74.13
CA GLU A 309 24.09 30.83 -73.31
C GLU A 309 23.07 30.64 -72.19
N LYS A 310 22.54 31.70 -71.62
CA LYS A 310 21.51 31.63 -70.53
C LYS A 310 20.11 31.40 -71.08
N VAL A 311 19.82 31.85 -72.27
CA VAL A 311 18.46 31.83 -72.84
C VAL A 311 18.23 30.55 -73.65
N LEU A 312 19.22 30.07 -74.42
CA LEU A 312 19.10 28.92 -75.30
C LEU A 312 18.67 27.62 -74.51
N PRO A 313 19.24 27.30 -73.32
CA PRO A 313 18.80 26.10 -72.58
C PRO A 313 17.38 26.18 -72.04
N ARG A 314 16.78 27.38 -71.95
CA ARG A 314 15.39 27.61 -71.50
C ARG A 314 14.36 27.51 -72.60
N MET A 315 14.83 27.45 -73.88
CA MET A 315 13.96 27.22 -75.01
C MET A 315 13.80 25.75 -75.28
N LYS A 316 12.56 25.29 -75.35
CA LYS A 316 12.26 23.86 -75.61
C LYS A 316 12.63 23.42 -76.99
N ASP A 317 12.44 24.29 -77.96
CA ASP A 317 12.75 24.00 -79.37
C ASP A 317 13.34 25.33 -80.05
N VAL A 318 14.55 25.19 -80.57
CA VAL A 318 15.21 26.32 -81.29
C VAL A 318 15.31 25.93 -82.73
N ILE A 319 14.61 26.65 -83.60
CA ILE A 319 14.70 26.49 -85.04
C ILE A 319 15.59 27.60 -85.59
N ILE A 320 16.74 27.28 -86.15
CA ILE A 320 17.67 28.19 -86.78
C ILE A 320 17.33 28.21 -88.23
N VAL A 321 16.91 29.37 -88.74
CA VAL A 321 16.61 29.60 -90.13
C VAL A 321 17.76 30.44 -90.78
N ASP A 322 18.41 29.90 -91.80
CA ASP A 322 19.45 30.60 -92.53
C ASP A 322 18.83 31.70 -93.42
N ASP A 323 19.46 32.85 -93.46
CA ASP A 323 18.99 34.07 -94.20
C ASP A 323 18.85 33.84 -95.71
N GLN A 324 19.50 32.77 -96.20
CA GLN A 324 19.35 32.35 -97.64
C GLN A 324 18.06 31.56 -97.91
N ALA A 325 17.41 31.07 -96.92
CA ALA A 325 16.15 30.30 -97.04
C ALA A 325 14.91 31.26 -97.21
N GLY A 326 15.06 32.54 -97.01
CA GLY A 326 13.97 33.55 -97.13
C GLY A 326 13.40 33.82 -98.54
N LYS A 327 13.92 33.19 -99.61
CA LYS A 327 13.39 33.26 -100.98
C LYS A 327 12.60 32.04 -101.45
N GLY A 328 12.35 31.09 -100.60
CA GLY A 328 11.54 29.94 -100.98
C GLY A 328 10.78 29.38 -99.75
N SER A 329 9.51 29.55 -99.85
CA SER A 329 8.44 28.90 -99.05
C SER A 329 8.86 27.77 -98.08
N VAL A 330 9.34 28.11 -96.89
CA VAL A 330 9.60 27.14 -95.78
C VAL A 330 8.44 27.20 -94.72
N LEU A 331 7.58 28.23 -94.83
CA LEU A 331 6.47 28.43 -93.89
C LEU A 331 5.36 27.34 -93.84
N PRO A 332 5.08 26.57 -94.91
CA PRO A 332 4.02 25.58 -94.82
C PRO A 332 4.37 24.28 -94.19
N LEU A 333 5.62 24.04 -93.77
CA LEU A 333 6.06 22.72 -93.18
C LEU A 333 6.33 22.80 -91.67
N LEU A 334 6.07 23.93 -91.02
CA LEU A 334 6.12 23.97 -89.55
C LEU A 334 4.81 23.46 -88.97
N PRO A 335 4.81 22.32 -88.32
CA PRO A 335 3.61 21.79 -87.67
C PRO A 335 3.30 22.63 -86.44
N LEU A 336 2.50 23.69 -86.61
CA LEU A 336 2.01 24.52 -85.49
C LEU A 336 1.13 23.78 -84.50
N GLN A 337 0.81 22.50 -84.77
CA GLN A 337 -0.02 21.63 -83.87
C GLN A 337 0.73 21.08 -82.67
N SER A 338 2.03 21.20 -82.60
CA SER A 338 2.80 20.70 -81.41
C SER A 338 2.97 21.74 -80.28
N PHE A 339 2.36 22.96 -80.43
CA PHE A 339 2.39 24.00 -79.40
C PHE A 339 1.16 24.02 -78.52
N GLU A 340 0.30 22.97 -78.61
CA GLU A 340 -0.85 22.92 -77.72
C GLU A 340 -0.46 22.22 -76.41
N ALA A 341 -0.27 23.09 -75.48
CA ALA A 341 -0.62 22.98 -74.07
C ALA A 341 -0.59 21.57 -73.47
N ASP A 342 0.46 21.20 -72.77
CA ASP A 342 0.33 20.38 -71.55
C ASP A 342 -0.28 21.23 -70.43
N LYS A 343 -1.58 21.40 -70.47
CA LYS A 343 -2.43 21.77 -69.34
C LYS A 343 -2.92 20.47 -68.75
N GLY A 344 -2.28 19.99 -67.74
CA GLY A 344 -2.84 18.82 -67.07
C GLY A 344 -2.13 18.37 -65.81
N GLY A 345 -2.58 18.93 -64.70
CA GLY A 345 -2.98 18.15 -63.55
C GLY A 345 -1.92 17.56 -62.62
N LYS A 346 -1.79 18.06 -61.55
CA LYS A 346 -2.22 17.71 -60.22
C LYS A 346 -1.43 18.44 -59.17
#